data_ebcb081a9fe1417ac8c87240908d2e24
#
_entry.id   ebcb081a9fe1417ac8c87240908d2e24
#
_cell.length_a   1.000
_cell.length_b   1.000
_cell.length_c   1.000
_cell.angle_alpha   90.00
_cell.angle_beta   90.00
_cell.angle_gamma   90.00
#
_symmetry.space_group_name_H-M   'P 1'
#
loop_
_entity.id
_entity.type
_entity.pdbx_description
1 polymer ?
#
loop_
_entity_poly.entity_id
_entity_poly.type
_entity_poly.pdbx_seq_one_letter_code
_entity_poly.pdbx_strand_id
1 'polypeptide(L)'
;MAILSRLPIEGTVVHKLPEGAEPRIALEVLVKSTRWPGKFSFVGIHNDWMNEALRVEQIKALQVGLKGRDYPVILAGDFNAKPKSDSLMKLEKNGWEMLREGRKNTWSASRPTVEIDFFFSKGLPAFWFKDSVIAEKVASDHRPISVVITANNKKSTKPE
;
A
#
# COMPACT_ATOMS: atom_id res chain seq x y z
N MET A 1 -9.19 9.62 6.69
CA MET A 1 -8.61 8.26 6.49
C MET A 1 -8.86 7.43 7.73
N ALA A 2 -9.17 6.13 7.61
CA ALA A 2 -9.39 5.20 8.72
C ALA A 2 -8.83 3.82 8.37
N ILE A 3 -8.40 3.07 9.39
CA ILE A 3 -7.99 1.68 9.27
C ILE A 3 -8.83 0.86 10.25
N LEU A 4 -9.44 -0.20 9.75
CA LEU A 4 -10.17 -1.17 10.55
C LEU A 4 -9.41 -2.50 10.55
N SER A 5 -9.28 -3.13 11.71
CA SER A 5 -8.55 -4.39 11.85
C SER A 5 -9.32 -5.38 12.71
N ARG A 6 -9.36 -6.65 12.29
CA ARG A 6 -9.79 -7.77 13.14
C ARG A 6 -8.66 -8.31 14.02
N LEU A 7 -7.43 -7.89 13.76
CA LEU A 7 -6.27 -8.21 14.57
C LEU A 7 -6.02 -7.09 15.59
N PRO A 8 -5.41 -7.38 16.74
CA PRO A 8 -5.07 -6.36 17.72
C PRO A 8 -4.17 -5.27 17.12
N ILE A 9 -4.53 -4.00 17.35
CA ILE A 9 -3.71 -2.84 17.04
C ILE A 9 -2.94 -2.48 18.31
N GLU A 10 -1.60 -2.55 18.25
CA GLU A 10 -0.71 -2.23 19.39
C GLU A 10 -0.26 -0.77 19.41
N GLY A 11 -0.35 -0.08 18.29
CA GLY A 11 0.08 1.31 18.18
C GLY A 11 -0.42 1.97 16.90
N THR A 12 -0.45 3.31 16.93
CA THR A 12 -0.88 4.13 15.80
C THR A 12 0.07 5.32 15.67
N VAL A 13 0.47 5.62 14.45
CA VAL A 13 1.30 6.79 14.11
C VAL A 13 0.66 7.55 12.95
N VAL A 14 0.56 8.87 13.09
CA VAL A 14 0.15 9.76 11.99
C VAL A 14 1.40 10.41 11.40
N HIS A 15 1.70 10.08 10.16
CA HIS A 15 2.77 10.72 9.41
C HIS A 15 2.21 11.91 8.65
N LYS A 16 2.59 13.12 9.03
CA LYS A 16 2.29 14.33 8.25
C LYS A 16 3.11 14.29 6.97
N LEU A 17 2.46 14.49 5.84
CA LEU A 17 3.09 14.57 4.54
C LEU A 17 3.24 16.02 4.10
N PRO A 18 4.20 16.35 3.21
CA PRO A 18 4.30 17.68 2.62
C PRO A 18 2.95 18.15 2.07
N GLU A 19 2.58 19.38 2.40
CA GLU A 19 1.29 19.97 2.05
C GLU A 19 1.23 20.36 0.57
N GLY A 20 0.07 20.16 -0.03
CA GLY A 20 -0.26 20.51 -1.39
C GLY A 20 -1.62 21.22 -1.47
N ALA A 21 -2.44 20.83 -2.43
CA ALA A 21 -3.80 21.35 -2.56
C ALA A 21 -4.64 21.11 -1.30
N GLU A 22 -4.36 20.02 -0.59
CA GLU A 22 -4.99 19.66 0.67
C GLU A 22 -3.95 19.07 1.63
N PRO A 23 -4.15 19.20 2.97
CA PRO A 23 -3.33 18.50 3.94
C PRO A 23 -3.42 16.98 3.75
N ARG A 24 -2.27 16.32 3.61
CA ARG A 24 -2.20 14.86 3.44
C ARG A 24 -1.47 14.24 4.62
N ILE A 25 -1.91 13.04 4.96
CA ILE A 25 -1.29 12.19 5.98
C ILE A 25 -1.13 10.76 5.45
N ALA A 26 -0.23 10.01 6.06
CA ALA A 26 -0.30 8.56 6.06
C ALA A 26 -0.58 8.09 7.50
N LEU A 27 -1.47 7.12 7.63
CA LEU A 27 -1.86 6.54 8.90
C LEU A 27 -1.23 5.16 9.03
N GLU A 28 -0.37 4.98 10.02
CA GLU A 28 0.27 3.70 10.33
C GLU A 28 -0.41 3.07 11.55
N VAL A 29 -0.73 1.79 11.47
CA VAL A 29 -1.11 0.96 12.62
C VAL A 29 -0.14 -0.20 12.75
N LEU A 30 0.31 -0.45 13.99
CA LEU A 30 1.11 -1.62 14.32
C LEU A 30 0.16 -2.75 14.69
N VAL A 31 0.23 -3.84 13.95
CA VAL A 31 -0.64 -4.99 14.10
C VAL A 31 0.16 -6.17 14.64
N LYS A 32 -0.40 -6.86 15.62
CA LYS A 32 0.13 -8.13 16.13
C LYS A 32 -0.69 -9.29 15.58
N SER A 33 -0.01 -10.23 14.99
CA SER A 33 -0.60 -11.50 14.55
C SER A 33 0.09 -12.67 15.25
N THR A 34 -0.67 -13.68 15.65
CA THR A 34 -0.13 -14.97 16.12
C THR A 34 0.25 -15.90 14.97
N ARG A 35 -0.06 -15.48 13.73
CA ARG A 35 0.26 -16.16 12.48
C ARG A 35 1.28 -15.35 11.71
N TRP A 36 1.75 -15.91 10.59
CA TRP A 36 2.58 -15.19 9.64
C TRP A 36 1.90 -13.86 9.18
N PRO A 37 2.62 -12.76 9.04
CA PRO A 37 4.06 -12.56 9.24
C PRO A 37 4.45 -12.28 10.71
N GLY A 38 3.56 -12.40 11.67
CA GLY A 38 3.72 -11.98 13.04
C GLY A 38 3.39 -10.50 13.22
N LYS A 39 4.29 -9.72 13.79
CA LYS A 39 4.16 -8.27 13.94
C LYS A 39 4.44 -7.59 12.59
N PHE A 40 3.61 -6.63 12.21
CA PHE A 40 3.79 -5.80 11.00
C PHE A 40 3.07 -4.46 11.13
N SER A 41 3.50 -3.46 10.36
CA SER A 41 2.72 -2.23 10.18
C SER A 41 1.84 -2.32 8.94
N PHE A 42 0.63 -1.80 9.06
CA PHE A 42 -0.21 -1.46 7.91
C PHE A 42 -0.33 0.06 7.83
N VAL A 43 -0.03 0.61 6.66
CA VAL A 43 -0.01 2.06 6.40
C VAL A 43 -1.02 2.38 5.33
N GLY A 44 -1.98 3.24 5.65
CA GLY A 44 -2.87 3.85 4.67
C GLY A 44 -2.29 5.17 4.17
N ILE A 45 -2.38 5.46 2.89
CA ILE A 45 -1.91 6.71 2.28
C ILE A 45 -2.93 7.27 1.30
N HIS A 46 -2.96 8.60 1.16
CA HIS A 46 -3.64 9.30 0.08
C HIS A 46 -2.77 10.47 -0.32
N ASN A 47 -2.10 10.36 -1.46
CA ASN A 47 -1.17 11.36 -1.98
C ASN A 47 -1.89 12.54 -2.63
N ASP A 48 -1.14 13.62 -2.88
CA ASP A 48 -1.62 14.77 -3.64
C ASP A 48 -2.04 14.37 -5.07
N TRP A 49 -3.16 14.93 -5.54
CA TRP A 49 -3.70 14.59 -6.85
C TRP A 49 -3.17 15.47 -7.98
N MET A 50 -2.64 16.66 -7.67
CA MET A 50 -2.24 17.65 -8.69
C MET A 50 -0.80 17.50 -9.16
N ASN A 51 0.16 17.22 -8.25
CA ASN A 51 1.57 17.43 -8.50
C ASN A 51 2.43 16.19 -8.25
N GLU A 52 3.05 15.64 -9.31
CA GLU A 52 3.94 14.48 -9.21
C GLU A 52 5.20 14.75 -8.38
N ALA A 53 5.82 15.93 -8.50
CA ALA A 53 6.99 16.26 -7.69
C ALA A 53 6.63 16.27 -6.20
N LEU A 54 5.45 16.78 -5.84
CA LEU A 54 4.96 16.76 -4.47
C LEU A 54 4.69 15.30 -4.00
N ARG A 55 4.11 14.45 -4.85
CA ARG A 55 3.95 13.02 -4.52
C ARG A 55 5.28 12.34 -4.23
N VAL A 56 6.32 12.65 -5.00
CA VAL A 56 7.68 12.16 -4.72
C VAL A 56 8.17 12.61 -3.34
N GLU A 57 7.96 13.88 -2.96
CA GLU A 57 8.35 14.38 -1.64
C GLU A 57 7.50 13.74 -0.53
N GLN A 58 6.21 13.52 -0.75
CA GLN A 58 5.33 12.81 0.19
C GLN A 58 5.80 11.38 0.43
N ILE A 59 6.17 10.65 -0.63
CA ILE A 59 6.74 9.30 -0.52
C ILE A 59 8.08 9.31 0.23
N LYS A 60 8.97 10.28 -0.04
CA LYS A 60 10.23 10.44 0.71
C LYS A 60 9.98 10.67 2.20
N ALA A 61 9.07 11.59 2.53
CA ALA A 61 8.72 11.89 3.92
C ALA A 61 8.17 10.66 4.65
N LEU A 62 7.26 9.90 4.01
CA LEU A 62 6.78 8.65 4.56
C LEU A 62 7.90 7.64 4.79
N GLN A 63 8.79 7.45 3.81
CA GLN A 63 9.91 6.51 3.95
C GLN A 63 10.86 6.90 5.09
N VAL A 64 11.08 8.20 5.33
CA VAL A 64 11.84 8.68 6.49
C VAL A 64 11.11 8.35 7.79
N GLY A 65 9.80 8.59 7.86
CA GLY A 65 8.99 8.25 9.03
C GLY A 65 8.94 6.74 9.36
N LEU A 66 9.10 5.89 8.35
CA LEU A 66 9.12 4.43 8.49
C LEU A 66 10.52 3.85 8.70
N LYS A 67 11.57 4.70 8.69
CA LYS A 67 12.95 4.23 8.88
C LYS A 67 13.15 3.58 10.25
N GLY A 68 13.93 2.50 10.28
CA GLY A 68 14.26 1.78 11.51
C GLY A 68 13.19 0.78 11.97
N ARG A 69 12.14 0.56 11.20
CA ARG A 69 11.20 -0.55 11.46
C ARG A 69 11.93 -1.88 11.23
N ASP A 70 11.92 -2.75 12.24
CA ASP A 70 12.49 -4.11 12.22
C ASP A 70 11.47 -5.20 11.89
N TYR A 71 10.30 -4.78 11.43
CA TYR A 71 9.18 -5.63 11.05
C TYR A 71 8.62 -5.22 9.67
N PRO A 72 7.90 -6.12 8.99
CA PRO A 72 7.33 -5.84 7.68
C PRO A 72 6.36 -4.67 7.68
N VAL A 73 6.30 -3.96 6.55
CA VAL A 73 5.33 -2.89 6.32
C VAL A 73 4.52 -3.19 5.07
N ILE A 74 3.21 -3.07 5.18
CA ILE A 74 2.26 -3.10 4.06
C ILE A 74 1.71 -1.68 3.91
N LEU A 75 1.86 -1.10 2.72
CA LEU A 75 1.40 0.23 2.38
C LEU A 75 0.29 0.12 1.33
N ALA A 76 -0.83 0.79 1.56
CA ALA A 76 -1.98 0.76 0.67
C ALA A 76 -2.68 2.11 0.57
N GLY A 77 -3.32 2.38 -0.56
CA GLY A 77 -4.18 3.54 -0.72
C GLY A 77 -4.17 4.13 -2.11
N ASP A 78 -4.69 5.34 -2.18
CA ASP A 78 -4.68 6.16 -3.38
C ASP A 78 -3.36 6.94 -3.48
N PHE A 79 -2.55 6.54 -4.45
CA PHE A 79 -1.27 7.21 -4.74
C PHE A 79 -1.44 8.41 -5.68
N ASN A 80 -2.61 8.57 -6.30
CA ASN A 80 -2.86 9.57 -7.35
C ASN A 80 -1.80 9.54 -8.47
N ALA A 81 -1.18 8.40 -8.68
CA ALA A 81 -0.04 8.18 -9.55
C ALA A 81 -0.26 6.93 -10.39
N LYS A 82 0.03 6.98 -11.68
CA LYS A 82 -0.05 5.81 -12.57
C LYS A 82 1.17 4.91 -12.39
N PRO A 83 1.10 3.63 -12.78
CA PRO A 83 2.27 2.76 -12.84
C PRO A 83 3.43 3.42 -13.61
N LYS A 84 4.65 3.27 -13.09
CA LYS A 84 5.90 3.87 -13.61
C LYS A 84 6.04 5.39 -13.42
N SER A 85 5.15 6.06 -12.66
CA SER A 85 5.40 7.43 -12.22
C SER A 85 6.59 7.50 -11.24
N ASP A 86 7.22 8.66 -11.16
CA ASP A 86 8.43 8.84 -10.34
C ASP A 86 8.20 8.53 -8.86
N SER A 87 7.01 8.88 -8.34
CA SER A 87 6.62 8.60 -6.96
C SER A 87 6.56 7.09 -6.68
N LEU A 88 5.95 6.29 -7.56
CA LEU A 88 5.89 4.82 -7.39
C LEU A 88 7.25 4.17 -7.65
N MET A 89 7.98 4.61 -8.68
CA MET A 89 9.34 4.13 -8.92
C MET A 89 10.28 4.44 -7.75
N LYS A 90 10.03 5.53 -7.01
CA LYS A 90 10.80 5.85 -5.80
C LYS A 90 10.60 4.83 -4.69
N LEU A 91 9.40 4.25 -4.55
CA LEU A 91 9.16 3.14 -3.65
C LEU A 91 9.94 1.91 -4.09
N GLU A 92 9.79 1.50 -5.35
CA GLU A 92 10.44 0.29 -5.91
C GLU A 92 11.97 0.37 -5.80
N LYS A 93 12.58 1.50 -6.15
CA LYS A 93 14.04 1.75 -6.01
C LYS A 93 14.53 1.66 -4.56
N ASN A 94 13.66 1.85 -3.59
CA ASN A 94 13.97 1.76 -2.15
C ASN A 94 13.54 0.42 -1.55
N GLY A 95 13.34 -0.62 -2.36
CA GLY A 95 13.10 -2.00 -1.94
C GLY A 95 11.67 -2.29 -1.51
N TRP A 96 10.70 -1.48 -1.97
CA TRP A 96 9.29 -1.83 -1.85
C TRP A 96 8.86 -2.67 -3.05
N GLU A 97 8.10 -3.71 -2.81
CA GLU A 97 7.50 -4.57 -3.81
C GLU A 97 6.05 -4.15 -4.04
N MET A 98 5.70 -3.83 -5.29
CA MET A 98 4.32 -3.56 -5.68
C MET A 98 3.57 -4.88 -5.79
N LEU A 99 2.50 -5.04 -5.00
CA LEU A 99 1.67 -6.25 -4.99
C LEU A 99 0.58 -6.12 -6.06
N ARG A 100 0.96 -6.43 -7.31
CA ARG A 100 0.11 -6.20 -8.48
C ARG A 100 0.34 -7.25 -9.56
N GLU A 101 -0.75 -7.89 -9.98
CA GLU A 101 -0.78 -8.81 -11.13
C GLU A 101 -1.59 -8.19 -12.28
N GLY A 102 -0.87 -7.74 -13.33
CA GLY A 102 -1.49 -7.10 -14.50
C GLY A 102 -2.05 -5.70 -14.21
N ARG A 103 -2.79 -5.14 -15.16
CA ARG A 103 -3.41 -3.81 -15.06
C ARG A 103 -4.80 -3.90 -14.42
N LYS A 104 -5.05 -3.07 -13.43
CA LYS A 104 -6.31 -3.05 -12.69
C LYS A 104 -6.80 -1.61 -12.45
N ASN A 105 -7.54 -1.07 -13.40
CA ASN A 105 -8.08 0.28 -13.28
C ASN A 105 -9.03 0.39 -12.08
N THR A 106 -8.88 1.45 -11.30
CA THR A 106 -9.63 1.70 -10.07
C THR A 106 -10.47 2.96 -10.12
N TRP A 107 -10.09 3.94 -10.92
CA TRP A 107 -10.80 5.23 -11.07
C TRP A 107 -11.27 5.45 -12.52
N SER A 108 -12.45 6.02 -12.77
CA SER A 108 -13.56 6.20 -11.86
C SER A 108 -14.31 4.87 -11.65
N ALA A 109 -14.95 4.69 -10.51
CA ALA A 109 -15.63 3.43 -10.16
C ALA A 109 -16.67 2.99 -11.20
N SER A 110 -17.44 3.93 -11.78
CA SER A 110 -18.47 3.64 -12.79
C SER A 110 -17.87 3.16 -14.12
N ARG A 111 -16.74 3.76 -14.56
CA ARG A 111 -16.05 3.43 -15.81
C ARG A 111 -14.54 3.55 -15.62
N PRO A 112 -13.89 2.57 -14.98
CA PRO A 112 -12.50 2.70 -14.62
C PRO A 112 -11.56 2.68 -15.82
N THR A 113 -10.79 3.74 -15.97
CA THR A 113 -9.82 3.94 -17.05
C THR A 113 -8.40 4.15 -16.55
N VAL A 114 -8.24 4.42 -15.24
CA VAL A 114 -6.97 4.76 -14.60
C VAL A 114 -6.75 3.86 -13.40
N GLU A 115 -5.51 3.43 -13.21
CA GLU A 115 -5.04 2.67 -12.06
C GLU A 115 -4.18 3.60 -11.20
N ILE A 116 -4.64 3.91 -9.99
CA ILE A 116 -4.01 4.86 -9.06
C ILE A 116 -4.00 4.37 -7.61
N ASP A 117 -4.69 3.26 -7.34
CA ASP A 117 -4.74 2.61 -6.03
C ASP A 117 -3.87 1.36 -6.04
N PHE A 118 -2.98 1.21 -5.05
CA PHE A 118 -2.02 0.12 -5.00
C PHE A 118 -1.79 -0.41 -3.59
N PHE A 119 -1.25 -1.64 -3.55
CA PHE A 119 -0.58 -2.20 -2.40
C PHE A 119 0.92 -2.32 -2.67
N PHE A 120 1.71 -1.99 -1.67
CA PHE A 120 3.14 -2.25 -1.62
C PHE A 120 3.50 -3.00 -0.35
N SER A 121 4.57 -3.78 -0.38
CA SER A 121 5.15 -4.38 0.81
C SER A 121 6.65 -4.13 0.89
N LYS A 122 7.16 -4.12 2.12
CA LYS A 122 8.59 -4.10 2.40
C LYS A 122 8.91 -4.98 3.59
N GLY A 123 9.94 -5.84 3.44
CA GLY A 123 10.41 -6.70 4.51
C GLY A 123 9.52 -7.90 4.84
N LEU A 124 8.53 -8.22 4.03
CA LEU A 124 7.76 -9.45 4.20
C LEU A 124 8.68 -10.66 3.98
N PRO A 125 8.62 -11.70 4.84
CA PRO A 125 9.23 -13.00 4.55
C PRO A 125 8.62 -13.59 3.27
N ALA A 126 9.23 -14.62 2.71
CA ALA A 126 8.77 -15.24 1.46
C ALA A 126 7.25 -15.47 1.46
N PHE A 127 6.57 -14.98 0.42
CA PHE A 127 5.12 -14.98 0.33
C PHE A 127 4.63 -15.14 -1.11
N TRP A 128 3.34 -15.46 -1.22
CA TRP A 128 2.54 -15.34 -2.44
C TRP A 128 1.51 -14.24 -2.25
N PHE A 129 1.10 -13.60 -3.31
CA PHE A 129 -0.04 -12.70 -3.25
C PHE A 129 -1.00 -12.92 -4.42
N LYS A 130 -2.24 -12.53 -4.21
CA LYS A 130 -3.26 -12.40 -5.24
C LYS A 130 -3.99 -11.10 -4.99
N ASP A 131 -3.98 -10.22 -5.96
CA ASP A 131 -4.68 -8.95 -5.91
C ASP A 131 -5.94 -8.96 -6.79
N SER A 132 -6.90 -8.12 -6.48
CA SER A 132 -8.11 -7.93 -7.27
C SER A 132 -8.69 -6.53 -7.11
N VAL A 133 -9.47 -6.12 -8.10
CA VAL A 133 -10.34 -4.95 -8.03
C VAL A 133 -11.78 -5.43 -7.90
N ILE A 134 -12.48 -4.94 -6.89
CA ILE A 134 -13.88 -5.28 -6.63
C ILE A 134 -14.76 -4.42 -7.54
N ALA A 135 -15.72 -5.02 -8.25
CA ALA A 135 -16.58 -4.33 -9.20
C ALA A 135 -17.70 -3.52 -8.51
N GLU A 136 -17.37 -2.87 -7.37
CA GLU A 136 -18.26 -1.92 -6.69
C GLU A 136 -18.12 -0.53 -7.34
N LYS A 137 -19.24 0.15 -7.55
CA LYS A 137 -19.27 1.42 -8.29
C LYS A 137 -20.19 2.48 -7.69
N VAL A 138 -20.76 2.22 -6.51
CA VAL A 138 -21.76 3.09 -5.87
C VAL A 138 -21.23 3.67 -4.56
N ALA A 139 -20.50 2.88 -3.77
CA ALA A 139 -20.04 3.28 -2.44
C ALA A 139 -18.93 4.34 -2.45
N SER A 140 -18.20 4.48 -3.57
CA SER A 140 -17.11 5.44 -3.75
C SER A 140 -16.95 5.75 -5.24
N ASP A 141 -16.26 6.84 -5.57
CA ASP A 141 -15.77 7.15 -6.92
C ASP A 141 -14.55 6.32 -7.33
N HIS A 142 -13.92 5.58 -6.39
CA HIS A 142 -12.91 4.56 -6.64
C HIS A 142 -13.48 3.16 -6.47
N ARG A 143 -12.99 2.19 -7.24
CA ARG A 143 -13.23 0.78 -7.00
C ARG A 143 -12.34 0.28 -5.88
N PRO A 144 -12.89 -0.48 -4.91
CA PRO A 144 -12.06 -1.09 -3.88
C PRO A 144 -11.03 -2.05 -4.46
N ILE A 145 -9.82 -2.02 -3.90
CA ILE A 145 -8.78 -3.01 -4.18
C ILE A 145 -8.65 -3.99 -3.01
N SER A 146 -8.26 -5.20 -3.31
CA SER A 146 -8.03 -6.27 -2.33
C SER A 146 -6.74 -6.99 -2.63
N VAL A 147 -6.00 -7.36 -1.61
CA VAL A 147 -4.86 -8.26 -1.71
C VAL A 147 -4.95 -9.36 -0.66
N VAL A 148 -4.73 -10.59 -1.08
CA VAL A 148 -4.52 -11.74 -0.19
C VAL A 148 -3.04 -12.07 -0.21
N ILE A 149 -2.41 -12.05 0.95
CA ILE A 149 -0.98 -12.35 1.11
C ILE A 149 -0.86 -13.63 1.92
N THR A 150 -0.13 -14.61 1.41
CA THR A 150 0.01 -15.94 2.02
C THR A 150 1.49 -16.29 2.18
N ALA A 151 1.86 -16.81 3.35
CA ALA A 151 3.23 -17.30 3.58
C ALA A 151 3.63 -18.34 2.53
N ASN A 152 4.81 -18.18 1.96
CA ASN A 152 5.40 -19.22 1.12
C ASN A 152 6.15 -20.22 1.99
N ASN A 153 5.44 -21.23 2.47
CA ASN A 153 6.01 -22.31 3.33
C ASN A 153 6.79 -23.36 2.52
N LYS A 154 7.29 -23.03 1.33
CA LYS A 154 8.11 -23.98 0.59
C LYS A 154 9.40 -24.29 1.35
N LYS A 155 9.39 -25.37 2.14
CA LYS A 155 10.45 -26.35 2.07
C LYS A 155 10.36 -26.91 0.64
N SER A 156 11.34 -26.55 -0.17
CA SER A 156 11.55 -26.96 -1.53
C SER A 156 11.05 -28.41 -1.85
N THR A 157 10.13 -28.51 -2.77
CA THR A 157 10.21 -29.50 -3.86
C THR A 157 9.48 -28.88 -5.04
N LYS A 158 10.22 -28.58 -6.14
CA LYS A 158 9.61 -28.39 -7.44
C LYS A 158 8.79 -29.66 -7.71
N PRO A 159 7.52 -29.57 -8.11
CA PRO A 159 6.91 -30.67 -8.83
C PRO A 159 7.64 -30.79 -10.17
N GLU A 160 8.03 -32.02 -10.49
CA GLU A 160 8.50 -32.43 -11.81
C GLU A 160 7.44 -32.16 -12.88
#